data_4e8907f7a6b33e02a3b5b1da728d80c5
#
_entry.id   4e8907f7a6b33e02a3b5b1da728d80c5
#
_cell.length_a   1.000
_cell.length_b   1.000
_cell.length_c   1.000
_cell.angle_alpha   90.00
_cell.angle_beta   90.00
_cell.angle_gamma   90.00
#
_symmetry.space_group_name_H-M   'P 1'
#
loop_
_entity.id
_entity.type
_entity.pdbx_description
1 polymer ?
#
loop_
_entity_poly.entity_id
_entity_poly.type
_entity_poly.pdbx_seq_one_letter_code
_entity_poly.pdbx_strand_id
1 'polypeptide(L)'
;VGDLDDPRVPPACRDWLRECETMTAHNTELEFAIAFNYGGRAELLRAMTLAAAGETDVSQLSENDFRKYLYCPEMPDIDLLVRTSSEQRLSNYFPWHTAYSEFVYTDTLWPDFLGAHFYSAVAEYQTRKRRKGGKAVTES
;
A
#
# COMPACT_ATOMS: atom_id res chain seq x y z
N VAL A 1 -0.79 5.61 -7.30
CA VAL A 1 0.44 5.59 -6.49
C VAL A 1 1.55 4.94 -7.30
N GLY A 2 2.73 5.57 -7.38
CA GLY A 2 3.90 5.08 -8.11
C GLY A 2 4.63 6.19 -8.86
N ASP A 3 5.66 5.82 -9.63
CA ASP A 3 6.46 6.77 -10.41
C ASP A 3 5.78 7.06 -11.76
N LEU A 4 4.90 8.05 -11.77
CA LEU A 4 4.19 8.49 -12.97
C LEU A 4 5.06 9.39 -13.87
N ASP A 5 6.16 9.94 -13.35
CA ASP A 5 7.07 10.80 -14.12
C ASP A 5 8.15 10.03 -14.88
N ASP A 6 8.22 8.70 -14.66
CA ASP A 6 9.08 7.81 -15.44
C ASP A 6 8.77 7.96 -16.94
N PRO A 7 9.80 8.20 -17.80
CA PRO A 7 9.60 8.38 -19.25
C PRO A 7 8.99 7.17 -19.96
N ARG A 8 9.00 5.99 -19.33
CA ARG A 8 8.33 4.78 -19.85
C ARG A 8 6.81 4.84 -19.70
N VAL A 9 6.29 5.72 -18.84
CA VAL A 9 4.84 5.92 -18.69
C VAL A 9 4.32 6.79 -19.80
N PRO A 10 3.42 6.29 -20.67
CA PRO A 10 2.87 7.10 -21.77
C PRO A 10 2.15 8.33 -21.23
N PRO A 11 2.34 9.52 -21.86
CA PRO A 11 1.67 10.76 -21.41
C PRO A 11 0.16 10.61 -21.28
N ALA A 12 -0.50 9.93 -22.23
CA ALA A 12 -1.93 9.72 -22.20
C ALA A 12 -2.41 8.94 -20.95
N CYS A 13 -1.62 7.95 -20.47
CA CYS A 13 -1.94 7.24 -19.23
C CYS A 13 -1.86 8.15 -18.02
N ARG A 14 -0.85 9.01 -17.98
CA ARG A 14 -0.63 9.98 -16.92
C ARG A 14 -1.76 11.00 -16.86
N ASP A 15 -2.15 11.54 -18.01
CA ASP A 15 -3.22 12.53 -18.12
C ASP A 15 -4.56 11.91 -17.69
N TRP A 16 -4.84 10.69 -18.14
CA TRP A 16 -6.07 9.97 -17.75
C TRP A 16 -6.12 9.69 -16.24
N LEU A 17 -5.02 9.27 -15.61
CA LEU A 17 -4.98 9.06 -14.16
C LEU A 17 -5.23 10.35 -13.38
N ARG A 18 -4.66 11.48 -13.81
CA ARG A 18 -4.91 12.80 -13.21
C ARG A 18 -6.35 13.25 -13.38
N GLU A 19 -6.94 12.99 -14.54
CA GLU A 19 -8.37 13.25 -14.76
C GLU A 19 -9.24 12.45 -13.81
N CYS A 20 -8.97 11.15 -13.62
CA CYS A 20 -9.70 10.30 -12.66
C CYS A 20 -9.57 10.86 -11.23
N GLU A 21 -8.38 11.24 -10.78
CA GLU A 21 -8.17 11.85 -9.48
C GLU A 21 -8.99 13.14 -9.32
N THR A 22 -9.00 14.00 -10.33
CA THR A 22 -9.76 15.25 -10.32
C THR A 22 -11.27 15.00 -10.25
N MET A 23 -11.76 14.04 -11.03
CA MET A 23 -13.20 13.69 -11.06
C MET A 23 -13.69 13.12 -9.75
N THR A 24 -12.85 12.43 -8.98
CA THR A 24 -13.21 11.75 -7.73
C THR A 24 -12.78 12.47 -6.47
N ALA A 25 -12.09 13.61 -6.57
CA ALA A 25 -11.50 14.34 -5.44
C ALA A 25 -12.53 14.78 -4.38
N HIS A 26 -13.82 14.89 -4.74
CA HIS A 26 -14.89 15.26 -3.83
C HIS A 26 -15.57 14.06 -3.15
N ASN A 27 -15.21 12.83 -3.51
CA ASN A 27 -15.77 11.63 -2.90
C ASN A 27 -15.13 11.39 -1.52
N THR A 28 -15.93 10.99 -0.54
CA THR A 28 -15.48 10.80 0.85
C THR A 28 -15.78 9.41 1.42
N GLU A 29 -16.51 8.57 0.67
CA GLU A 29 -16.95 7.25 1.14
C GLU A 29 -15.86 6.17 1.05
N LEU A 30 -15.01 6.26 0.02
CA LEU A 30 -13.97 5.28 -0.26
C LEU A 30 -12.76 5.95 -0.90
N GLU A 31 -11.59 5.71 -0.37
CA GLU A 31 -10.33 6.02 -1.03
C GLU A 31 -9.83 4.78 -1.79
N PHE A 32 -9.68 4.92 -3.10
CA PHE A 32 -9.22 3.87 -4.00
C PHE A 32 -7.87 4.23 -4.60
N ALA A 33 -6.83 3.52 -4.20
CA ALA A 33 -5.47 3.72 -4.70
C ALA A 33 -5.05 2.63 -5.69
N ILE A 34 -4.63 3.02 -6.89
CA ILE A 34 -4.07 2.13 -7.90
C ILE A 34 -2.55 2.26 -7.87
N ALA A 35 -1.84 1.16 -7.62
CA ALA A 35 -0.39 1.11 -7.77
C ALA A 35 -0.03 0.92 -9.26
N PHE A 36 0.44 1.98 -9.90
CA PHE A 36 0.83 2.00 -11.31
C PHE A 36 2.31 2.39 -11.45
N ASN A 37 3.08 1.62 -12.20
CA ASN A 37 4.54 1.76 -12.28
C ASN A 37 5.19 1.85 -10.88
N TYR A 38 4.73 1.02 -9.96
CA TYR A 38 5.09 1.02 -8.55
C TYR A 38 6.12 -0.08 -8.26
N GLY A 39 7.07 0.23 -7.39
CA GLY A 39 7.99 -0.74 -6.82
C GLY A 39 8.48 -0.28 -5.45
N GLY A 40 8.16 -1.04 -4.39
CA GLY A 40 8.42 -0.62 -3.02
C GLY A 40 9.88 -0.33 -2.71
N ARG A 41 10.83 -1.10 -3.24
CA ARG A 41 12.27 -0.80 -3.07
C ARG A 41 12.65 0.53 -3.71
N ALA A 42 12.10 0.84 -4.90
CA ALA A 42 12.34 2.11 -5.58
C ALA A 42 11.70 3.27 -4.81
N GLU A 43 10.50 3.07 -4.26
CA GLU A 43 9.84 4.04 -3.39
C GLU A 43 10.70 4.38 -2.18
N LEU A 44 11.22 3.37 -1.46
CA LEU A 44 12.04 3.57 -0.27
C LEU A 44 13.35 4.31 -0.61
N LEU A 45 14.01 3.95 -1.72
CA LEU A 45 15.22 4.65 -2.17
C LEU A 45 14.93 6.11 -2.54
N ARG A 46 13.82 6.35 -3.25
CA ARG A 46 13.35 7.71 -3.55
C ARG A 46 13.06 8.50 -2.27
N ALA A 47 12.34 7.91 -1.33
CA ALA A 47 12.01 8.53 -0.05
C ALA A 47 13.29 8.91 0.74
N MET A 48 14.27 8.02 0.81
CA MET A 48 15.57 8.29 1.43
C MET A 48 16.31 9.44 0.72
N THR A 49 16.30 9.47 -0.60
CA THR A 49 16.94 10.54 -1.38
C THR A 49 16.29 11.89 -1.10
N LEU A 50 14.95 11.94 -1.04
CA LEU A 50 14.22 13.16 -0.74
C LEU A 50 14.46 13.63 0.71
N ALA A 51 14.47 12.71 1.67
CA ALA A 51 14.78 13.03 3.06
C ALA A 51 16.18 13.60 3.21
N ALA A 52 17.17 13.01 2.53
CA ALA A 52 18.56 13.47 2.56
C ALA A 52 18.79 14.82 1.83
N ALA A 53 17.95 15.16 0.87
CA ALA A 53 18.00 16.43 0.15
C ALA A 53 17.29 17.58 0.88
N GLY A 54 16.48 17.26 1.91
CA GLY A 54 15.79 18.22 2.76
C GLY A 54 16.67 18.78 3.88
N GLU A 55 16.11 19.69 4.66
CA GLU A 55 16.77 20.26 5.85
C GLU A 55 16.73 19.33 7.07
N THR A 56 16.06 18.19 6.97
CA THR A 56 15.89 17.25 8.09
C THR A 56 17.16 16.42 8.30
N ASP A 57 17.65 16.39 9.53
CA ASP A 57 18.73 15.47 9.91
C ASP A 57 18.23 14.02 9.82
N VAL A 58 18.67 13.29 8.79
CA VAL A 58 18.27 11.90 8.54
C VAL A 58 18.62 10.96 9.70
N SER A 59 19.58 11.33 10.57
CA SER A 59 19.94 10.53 11.74
C SER A 59 18.90 10.59 12.86
N GLN A 60 17.98 11.56 12.81
CA GLN A 60 16.91 11.78 13.77
C GLN A 60 15.52 11.47 13.19
N LEU A 61 15.47 10.93 11.98
CA LEU A 61 14.23 10.70 11.27
C LEU A 61 13.39 9.61 11.98
N SER A 62 12.20 9.97 12.44
CA SER A 62 11.23 8.99 12.93
C SER A 62 10.51 8.27 11.78
N GLU A 63 9.86 7.14 12.08
CA GLU A 63 9.01 6.43 11.09
C GLU A 63 7.92 7.34 10.50
N ASN A 64 7.30 8.19 11.34
CA ASN A 64 6.28 9.13 10.92
C ASN A 64 6.85 10.24 10.02
N ASP A 65 8.08 10.69 10.27
CA ASP A 65 8.72 11.67 9.42
C ASP A 65 9.14 11.05 8.09
N PHE A 66 9.66 9.83 8.11
CA PHE A 66 10.02 9.12 6.89
C PHE A 66 8.80 8.86 5.99
N ARG A 67 7.64 8.53 6.57
CA ARG A 67 6.37 8.32 5.85
C ARG A 67 6.02 9.51 4.94
N LYS A 68 6.34 10.75 5.33
CA LYS A 68 6.06 11.97 4.54
C LYS A 68 6.73 11.99 3.18
N TYR A 69 7.77 11.19 2.96
CA TYR A 69 8.50 11.08 1.70
C TYR A 69 8.04 9.92 0.80
N LEU A 70 7.13 9.07 1.29
CA LEU A 70 6.55 8.00 0.47
C LEU A 70 5.62 8.57 -0.61
N TYR A 71 5.23 7.76 -1.59
CA TYR A 71 4.32 8.19 -2.65
C TYR A 71 2.92 8.58 -2.15
N CYS A 72 2.45 7.93 -1.09
CA CYS A 72 1.16 8.19 -0.49
C CYS A 72 1.31 8.31 1.03
N PRO A 73 1.78 9.47 1.55
CA PRO A 73 2.09 9.66 2.96
C PRO A 73 0.88 9.51 3.88
N GLU A 74 -0.32 9.85 3.38
CA GLU A 74 -1.57 9.78 4.14
C GLU A 74 -2.17 8.36 4.17
N MET A 75 -1.70 7.45 3.31
CA MET A 75 -2.21 6.08 3.29
C MET A 75 -1.88 5.37 4.61
N PRO A 76 -2.86 4.80 5.33
CA PRO A 76 -2.61 4.06 6.55
C PRO A 76 -1.82 2.78 6.28
N ASP A 77 -1.31 2.14 7.33
CA ASP A 77 -0.76 0.80 7.22
C ASP A 77 -1.85 -0.15 6.72
N ILE A 78 -1.46 -1.08 5.86
CA ILE A 78 -2.37 -2.04 5.27
C ILE A 78 -2.70 -3.12 6.31
N ASP A 79 -3.96 -3.25 6.67
CA ASP A 79 -4.41 -4.25 7.63
C ASP A 79 -4.50 -5.64 7.03
N LEU A 80 -5.04 -5.74 5.81
CA LEU A 80 -5.25 -6.99 5.10
C LEU A 80 -4.69 -6.91 3.68
N LEU A 81 -3.82 -7.84 3.32
CA LEU A 81 -3.37 -8.05 1.96
C LEU A 81 -3.94 -9.37 1.43
N VAL A 82 -4.73 -9.28 0.36
CA VAL A 82 -5.25 -10.44 -0.34
C VAL A 82 -4.43 -10.68 -1.61
N ARG A 83 -3.83 -11.87 -1.72
CA ARG A 83 -3.08 -12.26 -2.90
C ARG A 83 -3.78 -13.39 -3.63
N THR A 84 -4.12 -13.14 -4.88
CA THR A 84 -4.79 -14.09 -5.79
C THR A 84 -3.78 -14.99 -6.52
N SER A 85 -4.28 -15.95 -7.30
CA SER A 85 -3.51 -16.78 -8.23
C SER A 85 -2.49 -17.71 -7.56
N SER A 86 -2.78 -18.24 -6.37
CA SER A 86 -1.89 -19.15 -5.60
C SER A 86 -0.51 -18.57 -5.27
N GLU A 87 -0.29 -17.29 -5.50
CA GLU A 87 0.98 -16.62 -5.27
C GLU A 87 1.13 -16.27 -3.78
N GLN A 88 2.21 -16.73 -3.14
CA GLN A 88 2.45 -16.53 -1.70
C GLN A 88 3.69 -15.66 -1.45
N ARG A 89 3.76 -14.53 -2.09
CA ARG A 89 4.84 -13.54 -1.96
C ARG A 89 4.35 -12.13 -2.10
N LEU A 90 5.03 -11.19 -1.47
CA LEU A 90 4.69 -9.75 -1.52
C LEU A 90 5.00 -9.12 -2.88
N SER A 91 5.98 -9.64 -3.62
CA SER A 91 6.40 -9.13 -4.93
C SER A 91 6.70 -7.63 -4.95
N ASN A 92 7.40 -7.13 -3.92
CA ASN A 92 7.80 -5.73 -3.83
C ASN A 92 6.62 -4.73 -3.74
N TYR A 93 5.44 -5.21 -3.26
CA TYR A 93 4.22 -4.41 -3.15
C TYR A 93 4.09 -3.83 -1.75
N PHE A 94 4.18 -2.53 -1.62
CA PHE A 94 4.05 -1.72 -0.38
C PHE A 94 4.79 -2.28 0.86
N PRO A 95 6.10 -2.56 0.80
CA PRO A 95 6.83 -3.20 1.90
C PRO A 95 6.78 -2.38 3.20
N TRP A 96 6.74 -1.06 3.14
CA TRP A 96 6.58 -0.21 4.31
C TRP A 96 5.22 -0.38 4.96
N HIS A 97 4.15 -0.25 4.20
CA HIS A 97 2.78 -0.28 4.71
C HIS A 97 2.29 -1.69 5.06
N THR A 98 2.93 -2.74 4.55
CA THR A 98 2.55 -4.13 4.80
C THR A 98 3.32 -4.79 5.94
N ALA A 99 4.17 -4.06 6.65
CA ALA A 99 5.04 -4.60 7.70
C ALA A 99 4.26 -5.37 8.80
N TYR A 100 3.03 -4.97 9.08
CA TYR A 100 2.15 -5.61 10.08
C TYR A 100 0.82 -6.10 9.48
N SER A 101 0.76 -6.26 8.15
CA SER A 101 -0.44 -6.76 7.47
C SER A 101 -0.68 -8.23 7.76
N GLU A 102 -1.95 -8.60 7.83
CA GLU A 102 -2.37 -9.99 7.71
C GLU A 102 -2.48 -10.37 6.24
N PHE A 103 -2.04 -11.58 5.89
CA PHE A 103 -2.03 -12.06 4.51
C PHE A 103 -3.06 -13.16 4.33
N VAL A 104 -3.90 -13.02 3.31
CA VAL A 104 -4.81 -14.06 2.83
C VAL A 104 -4.43 -14.41 1.41
N TYR A 105 -4.22 -15.69 1.15
CA TYR A 105 -3.87 -16.21 -0.17
C TYR A 105 -5.02 -17.03 -0.72
N THR A 106 -5.32 -16.85 -2.01
CA THR A 106 -6.39 -17.61 -2.68
C THR A 106 -5.92 -18.09 -4.04
N ASP A 107 -6.42 -19.26 -4.44
CA ASP A 107 -6.15 -19.87 -5.74
C ASP A 107 -6.93 -19.17 -6.86
N THR A 108 -7.99 -18.43 -6.51
CA THR A 108 -8.82 -17.71 -7.46
C THR A 108 -7.98 -16.75 -8.28
N LEU A 109 -8.11 -16.79 -9.59
CA LEU A 109 -7.48 -15.82 -10.48
C LEU A 109 -8.15 -14.45 -10.35
N TRP A 110 -7.39 -13.38 -10.58
CA TRP A 110 -7.92 -12.03 -10.41
C TRP A 110 -9.22 -11.75 -11.18
N PRO A 111 -9.40 -12.19 -12.45
CA PRO A 111 -10.64 -11.97 -13.17
C PRO A 111 -11.87 -12.66 -12.54
N ASP A 112 -11.64 -13.75 -11.78
CA ASP A 112 -12.68 -14.53 -11.13
C ASP A 112 -12.87 -14.17 -9.65
N PHE A 113 -12.08 -13.21 -9.14
CA PHE A 113 -12.15 -12.77 -7.75
C PHE A 113 -13.32 -11.81 -7.55
N LEU A 114 -14.44 -12.36 -7.10
CA LEU A 114 -15.70 -11.64 -6.90
C LEU A 114 -15.91 -11.26 -5.43
N GLY A 115 -16.97 -10.49 -5.16
CA GLY A 115 -17.34 -10.06 -3.82
C GLY A 115 -17.40 -11.16 -2.77
N ALA A 116 -17.89 -12.36 -3.12
CA ALA A 116 -17.91 -13.51 -2.20
C ALA A 116 -16.51 -13.91 -1.73
N HIS A 117 -15.51 -13.87 -2.62
CA HIS A 117 -14.12 -14.18 -2.27
C HIS A 117 -13.53 -13.10 -1.36
N PHE A 118 -13.86 -11.83 -1.61
CA PHE A 118 -13.46 -10.72 -0.77
C PHE A 118 -14.05 -10.84 0.64
N TYR A 119 -15.34 -11.11 0.76
CA TYR A 119 -15.98 -11.32 2.08
C TYR A 119 -15.39 -12.51 2.82
N SER A 120 -15.02 -13.60 2.14
CA SER A 120 -14.35 -14.74 2.74
C SER A 120 -12.97 -14.34 3.29
N ALA A 121 -12.20 -13.55 2.55
CA ALA A 121 -10.91 -13.04 3.01
C ALA A 121 -11.05 -12.13 4.24
N VAL A 122 -12.06 -11.27 4.27
CA VAL A 122 -12.37 -10.41 5.43
C VAL A 122 -12.80 -11.27 6.64
N ALA A 123 -13.63 -12.26 6.43
CA ALA A 123 -14.05 -13.17 7.51
C ALA A 123 -12.85 -13.93 8.10
N GLU A 124 -11.94 -14.42 7.27
CA GLU A 124 -10.69 -15.04 7.72
C GLU A 124 -9.84 -14.06 8.54
N TYR A 125 -9.65 -12.84 8.02
CA TYR A 125 -8.92 -11.77 8.72
C TYR A 125 -9.50 -11.51 10.12
N GLN A 126 -10.83 -11.46 10.27
CA GLN A 126 -11.51 -11.21 11.56
C GLN A 126 -11.27 -12.29 12.60
N THR A 127 -10.89 -13.50 12.20
CA THR A 127 -10.54 -14.58 13.14
C THR A 127 -9.14 -14.45 13.72
N ARG A 128 -8.29 -13.59 13.13
CA ARG A 128 -6.88 -13.51 13.52
C ARG A 128 -6.66 -12.57 14.70
N LYS A 129 -5.77 -12.97 15.61
CA LYS A 129 -5.35 -12.15 16.76
C LYS A 129 -4.13 -11.30 16.37
N ARG A 130 -4.35 -10.02 16.10
CA ARG A 130 -3.29 -9.08 15.75
C ARG A 130 -2.48 -8.67 16.99
N ARG A 131 -1.16 -8.80 16.91
CA ARG A 131 -0.26 -8.48 18.02
C ARG A 131 0.67 -7.30 17.75
N LYS A 132 0.81 -6.85 16.50
CA LYS A 132 1.71 -5.75 16.05
C LYS A 132 3.07 -5.73 16.79
N GLY A 133 3.70 -6.89 16.97
CA GLY A 133 4.97 -7.04 17.71
C GLY A 133 4.88 -6.93 19.24
N GLY A 134 3.70 -6.68 19.82
CA GLY A 134 3.47 -6.61 21.27
C GLY A 134 3.00 -7.94 21.88
N LYS A 135 3.09 -8.07 23.21
CA LYS A 135 2.45 -9.18 23.95
C LYS A 135 0.93 -9.04 23.84
N ALA A 136 0.22 -10.17 23.71
CA ALA A 136 -1.23 -10.17 23.76
C ALA A 136 -1.68 -9.54 25.08
N VAL A 137 -2.50 -8.49 25.02
CA VAL A 137 -3.20 -8.01 26.21
C VAL A 137 -4.23 -9.06 26.52
N THR A 138 -4.00 -9.83 27.59
CA THR A 138 -5.01 -10.68 28.21
C THR A 138 -5.98 -9.75 28.90
N GLU A 139 -7.14 -9.53 28.30
CA GLU A 139 -8.29 -8.97 29.02
C GLU A 139 -8.64 -9.93 30.16
N SER A 140 -8.49 -9.45 31.38
CA SER A 140 -8.93 -10.10 32.62
C SER A 140 -10.38 -9.73 32.88
#